data_26d174e0048c44d3dbc9ea0a86ec57b4
#
_entry.id   26d174e0048c44d3dbc9ea0a86ec57b4
#
_cell.length_a   1.000
_cell.length_b   1.000
_cell.length_c   1.000
_cell.angle_alpha   90.00
_cell.angle_beta   90.00
_cell.angle_gamma   90.00
#
_symmetry.space_group_name_H-M   'P 1'
#
loop_
_entity.id
_entity.type
_entity.pdbx_description
1 polymer ?
#
loop_
_entity_poly.entity_id
_entity_poly.type
_entity_poly.pdbx_seq_one_letter_code
_entity_poly.pdbx_strand_id
1 'polypeptide(L)'
;MRIIIDPRYKYNYSSYYILGLRRLFGDKAISYDMEPFMDIPYRNTKEYNSGMPMMVDHGDKRYKVFVDYEDREKIEKERYDWCDVYAKFNTAFGDAEKYKKLLVIGPAFGVTIDAKWKVLADFALHYMMARHHTAIGAKQMLKDYVYSFVRRRRIEDYETPVKAKDNYVFHASTLWYNEFAWTCTNMYRGEFLKACKKAGVEIEGGLFFLGETPDVLKEMPDYGRYKVEYKDFIYDSRLSMDDYIMKTKKSFVVFNTPSVCGCHGWKLAEYLCMGKAIISTPLSREMPGEGLVHGKNVHFVNNKDEIYDAVVKIRDDKT
;
A
#
# COMPACT_ATOMS: atom_id res chain seq x y z
N MET A 1 23.66 -14.99 7.76
CA MET A 1 22.19 -14.93 7.85
C MET A 1 21.60 -15.65 6.65
N ARG A 2 20.56 -16.45 6.86
CA ARG A 2 19.76 -17.11 5.80
C ARG A 2 18.30 -16.83 6.06
N ILE A 3 17.55 -16.54 4.99
CA ILE A 3 16.12 -16.26 5.05
C ILE A 3 15.41 -17.27 4.14
N ILE A 4 14.49 -18.02 4.71
CA ILE A 4 13.67 -18.98 3.97
C ILE A 4 12.26 -18.42 3.94
N ILE A 5 11.66 -18.29 2.76
CA ILE A 5 10.31 -17.74 2.57
C ILE A 5 9.38 -18.87 2.12
N ASP A 6 8.19 -18.91 2.71
CA ASP A 6 7.13 -19.80 2.26
C ASP A 6 6.66 -19.39 0.85
N PRO A 7 6.72 -20.26 -0.17
CA PRO A 7 6.33 -19.88 -1.54
C PRO A 7 4.84 -19.63 -1.74
N ARG A 8 3.98 -19.84 -0.74
CA ARG A 8 2.52 -19.62 -0.80
C ARG A 8 2.08 -18.17 -0.54
N TYR A 9 2.98 -17.21 -0.55
CA TYR A 9 2.69 -15.80 -0.34
C TYR A 9 2.08 -15.13 -1.59
N LYS A 10 1.49 -13.96 -1.41
CA LYS A 10 1.02 -13.11 -2.51
C LYS A 10 2.18 -12.27 -3.04
N TYR A 11 2.74 -12.67 -4.18
CA TYR A 11 3.98 -12.11 -4.74
C TYR A 11 3.95 -10.59 -4.89
N ASN A 12 2.88 -10.08 -5.49
CA ASN A 12 2.73 -8.65 -5.75
C ASN A 12 2.69 -7.79 -4.46
N TYR A 13 2.15 -8.30 -3.36
CA TYR A 13 2.12 -7.61 -2.07
C TYR A 13 3.43 -7.76 -1.28
N SER A 14 4.11 -8.87 -1.45
CA SER A 14 5.36 -9.17 -0.73
C SER A 14 6.61 -8.62 -1.40
N SER A 15 6.51 -8.19 -2.67
CA SER A 15 7.65 -7.76 -3.48
C SER A 15 8.49 -6.65 -2.84
N TYR A 16 7.85 -5.70 -2.17
CA TYR A 16 8.55 -4.61 -1.47
C TYR A 16 9.41 -5.12 -0.31
N TYR A 17 8.86 -6.03 0.50
CA TYR A 17 9.60 -6.63 1.62
C TYR A 17 10.73 -7.52 1.13
N ILE A 18 10.51 -8.31 0.08
CA ILE A 18 11.55 -9.15 -0.54
C ILE A 18 12.67 -8.28 -1.10
N LEU A 19 12.34 -7.16 -1.77
CA LEU A 19 13.34 -6.20 -2.24
C LEU A 19 14.15 -5.61 -1.07
N GLY A 20 13.49 -5.23 0.02
CA GLY A 20 14.15 -4.73 1.22
C GLY A 20 15.12 -5.76 1.81
N LEU A 21 14.69 -7.01 1.93
CA LEU A 21 15.54 -8.10 2.41
C LEU A 21 16.74 -8.34 1.49
N ARG A 22 16.55 -8.30 0.16
CA ARG A 22 17.63 -8.41 -0.83
C ARG A 22 18.65 -7.27 -0.73
N ARG A 23 18.17 -6.02 -0.57
CA ARG A 23 19.03 -4.84 -0.39
C ARG A 23 19.87 -4.92 0.90
N LEU A 24 19.30 -5.46 1.97
CA LEU A 24 19.96 -5.55 3.27
C LEU A 24 20.93 -6.75 3.37
N PHE A 25 20.56 -7.90 2.82
CA PHE A 25 21.27 -9.16 3.08
C PHE A 25 21.82 -9.84 1.83
N GLY A 26 21.50 -9.30 0.65
CA GLY A 26 21.88 -9.85 -0.65
C GLY A 26 20.97 -10.99 -1.11
N ASP A 27 20.91 -11.22 -2.43
CA ASP A 27 20.05 -12.24 -3.04
C ASP A 27 20.34 -13.65 -2.55
N LYS A 28 21.60 -13.96 -2.28
CA LYS A 28 22.05 -15.30 -1.82
C LYS A 28 21.56 -15.65 -0.40
N ALA A 29 21.13 -14.65 0.37
CA ALA A 29 20.58 -14.89 1.70
C ALA A 29 19.15 -15.43 1.66
N ILE A 30 18.44 -15.27 0.53
CA ILE A 30 17.03 -15.63 0.40
C ILE A 30 16.87 -16.93 -0.37
N SER A 31 16.07 -17.83 0.17
CA SER A 31 15.67 -19.08 -0.45
C SER A 31 14.18 -19.35 -0.21
N TYR A 32 13.61 -20.28 -0.95
CA TYR A 32 12.20 -20.68 -0.84
C TYR A 32 12.13 -22.17 -0.50
N ASP A 33 11.28 -22.52 0.47
CA ASP A 33 11.06 -23.89 0.89
C ASP A 33 9.67 -24.00 1.54
N MET A 34 9.03 -25.15 1.41
CA MET A 34 7.73 -25.44 2.03
C MET A 34 7.85 -26.10 3.39
N GLU A 35 8.89 -26.93 3.58
CA GLU A 35 9.00 -27.82 4.74
C GLU A 35 8.91 -27.06 6.09
N PRO A 36 9.63 -25.94 6.29
CA PRO A 36 9.58 -25.21 7.57
C PRO A 36 8.23 -24.60 7.93
N PHE A 37 7.27 -24.61 7.01
CA PHE A 37 5.98 -23.92 7.14
C PHE A 37 4.78 -24.88 7.12
N MET A 38 5.02 -26.19 7.26
CA MET A 38 3.94 -27.18 7.25
C MET A 38 3.03 -27.09 8.48
N ASP A 39 3.52 -26.52 9.56
CA ASP A 39 2.81 -26.29 10.82
C ASP A 39 2.07 -24.94 10.90
N ILE A 40 2.24 -24.07 9.90
CA ILE A 40 1.54 -22.78 9.90
C ILE A 40 0.05 -22.97 9.59
N PRO A 41 -0.86 -22.33 10.36
CA PRO A 41 -2.28 -22.44 10.12
C PRO A 41 -2.67 -21.66 8.86
N TYR A 42 -2.70 -22.34 7.72
CA TYR A 42 -3.22 -21.79 6.48
C TYR A 42 -4.72 -22.05 6.37
N ARG A 43 -5.45 -20.98 6.00
CA ARG A 43 -6.83 -21.18 5.57
C ARG A 43 -6.81 -21.89 4.22
N ASN A 44 -7.44 -23.05 4.14
CA ASN A 44 -7.61 -23.75 2.86
C ASN A 44 -8.74 -23.09 2.04
N THR A 45 -8.49 -21.89 1.54
CA THR A 45 -9.41 -21.09 0.74
C THR A 45 -8.80 -20.80 -0.62
N LYS A 46 -9.66 -20.46 -1.60
CA LYS A 46 -9.20 -19.96 -2.91
C LYS A 46 -8.64 -18.54 -2.87
N GLU A 47 -8.59 -17.95 -1.69
CA GLU A 47 -8.00 -16.63 -1.45
C GLU A 47 -6.60 -16.77 -0.87
N TYR A 48 -5.72 -15.85 -1.25
CA TYR A 48 -4.40 -15.77 -0.65
C TYR A 48 -4.50 -15.45 0.84
N ASN A 49 -3.65 -16.08 1.64
CA ASN A 49 -3.41 -15.61 2.99
C ASN A 49 -2.72 -14.23 2.94
N SER A 50 -3.20 -13.30 3.76
CA SER A 50 -2.74 -11.91 3.74
C SER A 50 -1.46 -11.73 4.54
N GLY A 51 -0.43 -12.51 4.22
CA GLY A 51 0.86 -12.43 4.89
C GLY A 51 1.94 -13.24 4.22
N MET A 52 3.18 -13.01 4.64
CA MET A 52 4.38 -13.69 4.17
C MET A 52 5.11 -14.30 5.37
N PRO A 53 5.02 -15.61 5.57
CA PRO A 53 5.82 -16.30 6.58
C PRO A 53 7.26 -16.44 6.11
N MET A 54 8.20 -16.33 7.04
CA MET A 54 9.61 -16.60 6.79
C MET A 54 10.32 -17.15 8.02
N MET A 55 11.34 -17.95 7.78
CA MET A 55 12.34 -18.34 8.78
C MET A 55 13.60 -17.49 8.61
N VAL A 56 14.12 -16.97 9.69
CA VAL A 56 15.37 -16.20 9.70
C VAL A 56 16.40 -16.93 10.56
N ASP A 57 17.41 -17.49 9.89
CA ASP A 57 18.54 -18.13 10.55
C ASP A 57 19.66 -17.09 10.81
N HIS A 58 19.99 -16.87 12.08
CA HIS A 58 21.05 -15.94 12.50
C HIS A 58 21.93 -16.59 13.56
N GLY A 59 23.18 -16.91 13.22
CA GLY A 59 24.03 -17.77 14.04
C GLY A 59 23.36 -19.14 14.23
N ASP A 60 23.31 -19.59 15.47
CA ASP A 60 22.71 -20.89 15.85
C ASP A 60 21.21 -20.81 16.14
N LYS A 61 20.60 -19.63 15.93
CA LYS A 61 19.17 -19.40 16.21
C LYS A 61 18.36 -19.30 14.94
N ARG A 62 17.15 -19.88 14.99
CA ARG A 62 16.11 -19.76 13.98
C ARG A 62 14.90 -19.03 14.56
N TYR A 63 14.42 -18.03 13.84
CA TYR A 63 13.25 -17.23 14.21
C TYR A 63 12.15 -17.42 13.18
N LYS A 64 10.92 -17.65 13.67
CA LYS A 64 9.69 -17.64 12.87
C LYS A 64 9.20 -16.19 12.77
N VAL A 65 9.13 -15.64 11.58
CA VAL A 65 8.65 -14.28 11.32
C VAL A 65 7.43 -14.33 10.42
N PHE A 66 6.41 -13.57 10.77
CA PHE A 66 5.21 -13.42 9.93
C PHE A 66 5.03 -11.95 9.58
N VAL A 67 5.09 -11.60 8.27
CA VAL A 67 4.78 -10.26 7.77
C VAL A 67 3.32 -10.22 7.38
N ASP A 68 2.51 -9.50 8.14
CA ASP A 68 1.09 -9.30 7.90
C ASP A 68 0.86 -7.98 7.16
N TYR A 69 0.37 -8.08 5.92
CA TYR A 69 0.01 -6.94 5.06
C TYR A 69 -1.50 -6.83 4.83
N GLU A 70 -2.32 -7.33 5.75
CA GLU A 70 -3.76 -7.20 5.67
C GLU A 70 -4.21 -5.75 5.93
N ASP A 71 -5.27 -5.31 5.22
CA ASP A 71 -5.83 -3.96 5.38
C ASP A 71 -6.49 -3.74 6.74
N ARG A 72 -6.97 -4.81 7.38
CA ARG A 72 -7.59 -4.76 8.70
C ARG A 72 -6.56 -4.70 9.83
N GLU A 73 -6.92 -4.01 10.90
CA GLU A 73 -6.07 -3.88 12.10
C GLU A 73 -5.97 -5.17 12.93
N LYS A 74 -6.91 -6.09 12.77
CA LYS A 74 -7.01 -7.31 13.56
C LYS A 74 -5.70 -8.12 13.53
N ILE A 75 -5.25 -8.53 14.72
CA ILE A 75 -4.17 -9.51 14.88
C ILE A 75 -4.74 -10.92 14.66
N GLU A 76 -4.21 -11.66 13.71
CA GLU A 76 -4.58 -13.04 13.46
C GLU A 76 -3.92 -13.97 14.47
N LYS A 77 -4.68 -14.33 15.50
CA LYS A 77 -4.17 -15.04 16.69
C LYS A 77 -3.37 -16.30 16.37
N GLU A 78 -3.85 -17.14 15.45
CA GLU A 78 -3.17 -18.41 15.10
C GLU A 78 -1.77 -18.16 14.53
N ARG A 79 -1.61 -17.12 13.70
CA ARG A 79 -0.32 -16.75 13.11
C ARG A 79 0.58 -16.02 14.10
N TYR A 80 -0.02 -15.20 14.96
CA TYR A 80 0.68 -14.55 16.06
C TYR A 80 1.24 -15.58 17.05
N ASP A 81 0.47 -16.62 17.36
CA ASP A 81 0.94 -17.70 18.25
C ASP A 81 2.05 -18.53 17.59
N TRP A 82 1.97 -18.75 16.29
CA TRP A 82 2.94 -19.52 15.51
C TRP A 82 4.32 -18.86 15.42
N CYS A 83 4.41 -17.52 15.28
CA CYS A 83 5.67 -16.81 15.05
C CYS A 83 6.34 -16.32 16.33
N ASP A 84 7.64 -16.00 16.22
CA ASP A 84 8.41 -15.29 17.25
C ASP A 84 8.29 -13.77 17.07
N VAL A 85 8.17 -13.30 15.80
CA VAL A 85 7.97 -11.90 15.43
C VAL A 85 6.79 -11.79 14.47
N TYR A 86 5.80 -10.99 14.85
CA TYR A 86 4.64 -10.65 14.03
C TYR A 86 4.78 -9.22 13.52
N ALA A 87 5.26 -9.06 12.29
CA ALA A 87 5.46 -7.77 11.67
C ALA A 87 4.18 -7.32 10.94
N LYS A 88 3.53 -6.24 11.41
CA LYS A 88 2.27 -5.78 10.85
C LYS A 88 2.33 -4.30 10.48
N PHE A 89 1.84 -3.98 9.26
CA PHE A 89 1.86 -2.58 8.81
C PHE A 89 0.58 -1.80 9.18
N ASN A 90 -0.57 -2.45 9.27
CA ASN A 90 -1.83 -1.80 9.68
C ASN A 90 -2.15 -2.05 11.17
N THR A 91 -1.26 -1.63 12.03
CA THR A 91 -1.37 -1.81 13.48
C THR A 91 -2.28 -0.76 14.09
N ALA A 92 -3.22 -1.18 14.95
CA ALA A 92 -4.01 -0.25 15.74
C ALA A 92 -3.15 0.45 16.80
N PHE A 93 -3.50 1.69 17.13
CA PHE A 93 -2.82 2.42 18.21
C PHE A 93 -2.87 1.67 19.52
N GLY A 94 -1.73 1.55 20.19
CA GLY A 94 -1.57 0.85 21.46
C GLY A 94 -1.44 -0.68 21.37
N ASP A 95 -1.56 -1.27 20.17
CA ASP A 95 -1.37 -2.73 20.02
C ASP A 95 0.10 -3.14 20.20
N ALA A 96 1.06 -2.28 19.85
CA ALA A 96 2.49 -2.55 20.05
C ALA A 96 2.85 -2.76 21.53
N GLU A 97 2.15 -2.06 22.44
CA GLU A 97 2.32 -2.23 23.90
C GLU A 97 1.67 -3.51 24.43
N LYS A 98 0.55 -3.90 23.82
CA LYS A 98 -0.26 -5.05 24.21
C LYS A 98 0.31 -6.39 23.73
N TYR A 99 0.86 -6.43 22.52
CA TYR A 99 1.33 -7.66 21.88
C TYR A 99 2.85 -7.71 21.80
N LYS A 100 3.48 -8.48 22.68
CA LYS A 100 4.95 -8.52 22.86
C LYS A 100 5.74 -8.97 21.63
N LYS A 101 5.14 -9.76 20.72
CA LYS A 101 5.77 -10.21 19.47
C LYS A 101 5.51 -9.27 18.30
N LEU A 102 4.67 -8.23 18.49
CA LEU A 102 4.27 -7.32 17.45
C LEU A 102 5.41 -6.34 17.14
N LEU A 103 5.76 -6.28 15.85
CA LEU A 103 6.65 -5.28 15.28
C LEU A 103 5.84 -4.41 14.31
N VAL A 104 5.67 -3.14 14.65
CA VAL A 104 5.06 -2.17 13.72
C VAL A 104 6.01 -1.93 12.57
N ILE A 105 5.54 -2.15 11.34
CA ILE A 105 6.30 -1.86 10.11
C ILE A 105 5.58 -0.81 9.26
N GLY A 106 6.35 -0.10 8.44
CA GLY A 106 5.81 0.96 7.57
C GLY A 106 4.95 0.43 6.43
N PRO A 107 4.15 1.31 5.82
CA PRO A 107 3.36 0.96 4.65
C PRO A 107 4.26 0.57 3.48
N ALA A 108 3.75 -0.38 2.68
CA ALA A 108 4.43 -0.91 1.51
C ALA A 108 3.52 -0.83 0.27
N PHE A 109 4.09 -1.05 -0.89
CA PHE A 109 3.37 -1.14 -2.17
C PHE A 109 4.04 -2.15 -3.09
N GLY A 110 3.32 -2.63 -4.10
CA GLY A 110 3.88 -3.61 -5.04
C GLY A 110 4.93 -2.99 -5.96
N VAL A 111 6.07 -3.65 -6.08
CA VAL A 111 7.18 -3.24 -6.96
C VAL A 111 7.62 -4.37 -7.88
N THR A 112 8.21 -4.02 -9.02
CA THR A 112 8.87 -4.98 -9.92
C THR A 112 10.29 -5.22 -9.40
N ILE A 113 10.59 -6.45 -8.96
CA ILE A 113 11.89 -6.78 -8.37
C ILE A 113 12.83 -7.52 -9.32
N ASP A 114 12.28 -8.22 -10.31
CA ASP A 114 13.07 -9.06 -11.23
C ASP A 114 12.67 -8.84 -12.71
N ALA A 115 13.51 -9.31 -13.62
CA ALA A 115 13.18 -9.38 -15.04
C ALA A 115 12.01 -10.35 -15.28
N LYS A 116 11.19 -10.08 -16.30
CA LYS A 116 9.97 -10.85 -16.60
C LYS A 116 10.20 -12.36 -16.68
N TRP A 117 11.27 -12.79 -17.32
CA TRP A 117 11.60 -14.22 -17.45
C TRP A 117 11.89 -14.86 -16.10
N LYS A 118 12.57 -14.12 -15.18
CA LYS A 118 12.87 -14.61 -13.83
C LYS A 118 11.61 -14.71 -12.99
N VAL A 119 10.72 -13.70 -13.05
CA VAL A 119 9.41 -13.75 -12.37
C VAL A 119 8.59 -14.97 -12.82
N LEU A 120 8.62 -15.31 -14.11
CA LEU A 120 7.91 -16.49 -14.62
C LEU A 120 8.58 -17.81 -14.19
N ALA A 121 9.91 -17.84 -14.12
CA ALA A 121 10.64 -19.00 -13.59
C ALA A 121 10.37 -19.19 -12.08
N ASP A 122 10.39 -18.10 -11.30
CA ASP A 122 10.03 -18.10 -9.88
C ASP A 122 8.58 -18.58 -9.68
N PHE A 123 7.64 -18.12 -10.51
CA PHE A 123 6.27 -18.65 -10.50
C PHE A 123 6.24 -20.16 -10.68
N ALA A 124 6.91 -20.68 -11.70
CA ALA A 124 6.90 -22.11 -11.99
C ALA A 124 7.47 -22.94 -10.82
N LEU A 125 8.59 -22.46 -10.25
CA LEU A 125 9.24 -23.09 -9.11
C LEU A 125 8.32 -23.06 -7.87
N HIS A 126 7.81 -21.89 -7.51
CA HIS A 126 6.96 -21.71 -6.33
C HIS A 126 5.63 -22.47 -6.45
N TYR A 127 5.04 -22.49 -7.65
CA TYR A 127 3.84 -23.27 -7.88
C TYR A 127 4.10 -24.78 -7.75
N MET A 128 5.19 -25.28 -8.29
CA MET A 128 5.56 -26.69 -8.15
C MET A 128 5.76 -27.09 -6.68
N MET A 129 6.36 -26.24 -5.88
CA MET A 129 6.51 -26.45 -4.44
C MET A 129 5.17 -26.41 -3.71
N ALA A 130 4.30 -25.45 -4.05
CA ALA A 130 3.08 -25.13 -3.29
C ALA A 130 1.84 -25.93 -3.69
N ARG A 131 1.76 -26.48 -4.92
CA ARG A 131 0.53 -26.97 -5.58
C ARG A 131 -0.30 -27.98 -4.78
N HIS A 132 0.35 -28.80 -3.95
CA HIS A 132 -0.31 -29.80 -3.12
C HIS A 132 -0.72 -29.29 -1.73
N HIS A 133 -0.34 -28.05 -1.40
CA HIS A 133 -0.50 -27.43 -0.07
C HIS A 133 -1.18 -26.05 -0.14
N THR A 134 -1.84 -25.75 -1.24
CA THR A 134 -2.62 -24.52 -1.42
C THR A 134 -3.87 -24.77 -2.23
N ALA A 135 -4.96 -24.06 -1.92
CA ALA A 135 -6.17 -24.05 -2.74
C ALA A 135 -6.10 -23.04 -3.90
N ILE A 136 -5.02 -22.26 -3.99
CA ILE A 136 -4.79 -21.28 -5.06
C ILE A 136 -4.42 -22.00 -6.35
N GLY A 137 -5.25 -21.88 -7.38
CA GLY A 137 -4.99 -22.47 -8.67
C GLY A 137 -3.85 -21.78 -9.45
N ALA A 138 -3.20 -22.53 -10.35
CA ALA A 138 -2.08 -22.02 -11.17
C ALA A 138 -2.39 -20.70 -11.88
N LYS A 139 -3.59 -20.56 -12.47
CA LYS A 139 -4.02 -19.33 -13.17
C LYS A 139 -4.08 -18.12 -12.24
N GLN A 140 -4.57 -18.28 -11.03
CA GLN A 140 -4.68 -17.21 -10.05
C GLN A 140 -3.29 -16.82 -9.53
N MET A 141 -2.42 -17.78 -9.24
CA MET A 141 -1.05 -17.52 -8.83
C MET A 141 -0.24 -16.85 -9.96
N LEU A 142 -0.31 -17.37 -11.19
CA LEU A 142 0.33 -16.75 -12.35
C LEU A 142 -0.10 -15.29 -12.55
N LYS A 143 -1.40 -15.00 -12.41
CA LYS A 143 -1.94 -13.64 -12.52
C LYS A 143 -1.29 -12.68 -11.52
N ASP A 144 -1.04 -13.11 -10.29
CA ASP A 144 -0.39 -12.30 -9.26
C ASP A 144 1.06 -11.99 -9.63
N TYR A 145 1.81 -12.99 -10.13
CA TYR A 145 3.18 -12.81 -10.61
C TYR A 145 3.25 -11.88 -11.84
N VAL A 146 2.37 -12.08 -12.82
CA VAL A 146 2.30 -11.22 -14.00
C VAL A 146 1.97 -9.77 -13.63
N TYR A 147 1.11 -9.54 -12.64
CA TYR A 147 0.77 -8.18 -12.18
C TYR A 147 1.98 -7.43 -11.61
N SER A 148 2.96 -8.13 -11.02
CA SER A 148 4.16 -7.52 -10.46
C SER A 148 5.07 -6.84 -11.50
N PHE A 149 4.94 -7.16 -12.81
CA PHE A 149 5.71 -6.48 -13.87
C PHE A 149 4.84 -5.80 -14.93
N VAL A 150 3.56 -6.14 -15.04
CA VAL A 150 2.65 -5.43 -15.97
C VAL A 150 2.08 -4.17 -15.30
N ARG A 151 1.73 -4.24 -14.01
CA ARG A 151 1.06 -3.17 -13.28
C ARG A 151 1.94 -2.46 -12.26
N ARG A 152 3.20 -2.83 -12.15
CA ARG A 152 4.15 -2.23 -11.20
C ARG A 152 5.37 -1.73 -11.94
N ARG A 153 6.18 -0.96 -11.24
CA ARG A 153 7.45 -0.43 -11.73
C ARG A 153 8.55 -0.76 -10.73
N ARG A 154 9.79 -0.60 -11.15
CA ARG A 154 10.94 -0.75 -10.26
C ARG A 154 10.94 0.34 -9.20
N ILE A 155 11.53 0.08 -8.06
CA ILE A 155 11.58 1.07 -6.97
C ILE A 155 12.33 2.33 -7.40
N GLU A 156 13.33 2.20 -8.26
CA GLU A 156 14.12 3.30 -8.81
C GLU A 156 13.25 4.29 -9.61
N ASP A 157 12.18 3.82 -10.24
CA ASP A 157 11.23 4.69 -10.96
C ASP A 157 10.50 5.64 -9.98
N TYR A 158 10.32 5.22 -8.73
CA TYR A 158 9.75 6.04 -7.66
C TYR A 158 10.82 6.91 -6.99
N GLU A 159 11.99 6.36 -6.64
CA GLU A 159 13.05 7.02 -5.91
C GLU A 159 13.77 8.11 -6.73
N THR A 160 13.88 7.98 -8.07
CA THR A 160 14.57 8.95 -8.92
C THR A 160 13.91 10.33 -8.84
N PRO A 161 14.59 11.37 -8.38
CA PRO A 161 14.00 12.70 -8.24
C PRO A 161 13.57 13.32 -9.56
N VAL A 162 12.45 14.03 -9.54
CA VAL A 162 11.97 14.89 -10.64
C VAL A 162 11.63 16.26 -10.07
N LYS A 163 12.04 17.32 -10.75
CA LYS A 163 11.71 18.68 -10.32
C LYS A 163 10.19 18.87 -10.33
N ALA A 164 9.64 19.23 -9.18
CA ALA A 164 8.24 19.59 -9.06
C ALA A 164 7.96 20.91 -9.81
N LYS A 165 6.75 21.07 -10.30
CA LYS A 165 6.22 22.34 -10.81
C LYS A 165 5.68 23.15 -9.65
N ASP A 166 5.85 24.46 -9.67
CA ASP A 166 5.48 25.35 -8.54
C ASP A 166 3.97 25.44 -8.28
N ASN A 167 3.13 25.20 -9.28
CA ASN A 167 1.68 25.36 -9.19
C ASN A 167 0.92 24.23 -9.88
N TYR A 168 1.30 22.98 -9.65
CA TYR A 168 0.70 21.82 -10.30
C TYR A 168 0.47 20.69 -9.32
N VAL A 169 -0.73 20.11 -9.38
CA VAL A 169 -1.12 18.92 -8.63
C VAL A 169 -1.69 17.86 -9.57
N PHE A 170 -1.16 16.68 -9.49
CA PHE A 170 -1.79 15.49 -10.04
C PHE A 170 -2.41 14.69 -8.90
N HIS A 171 -3.71 14.38 -9.02
CA HIS A 171 -4.42 13.54 -8.07
C HIS A 171 -5.17 12.44 -8.81
N ALA A 172 -4.93 11.18 -8.48
CA ALA A 172 -5.64 10.05 -9.06
C ALA A 172 -6.06 9.10 -7.93
N SER A 173 -7.32 9.15 -7.55
CA SER A 173 -7.88 8.35 -6.47
C SER A 173 -9.21 7.73 -6.89
N THR A 174 -9.46 6.51 -6.43
CA THR A 174 -10.77 5.87 -6.57
C THR A 174 -11.72 6.41 -5.50
N LEU A 175 -12.95 6.71 -5.87
CA LEU A 175 -14.04 6.84 -4.92
C LEU A 175 -14.43 5.45 -4.43
N TRP A 176 -14.34 5.23 -3.13
CA TRP A 176 -14.66 3.95 -2.51
C TRP A 176 -16.13 3.92 -2.04
N TYR A 177 -16.69 2.72 -1.97
CA TYR A 177 -18.09 2.48 -1.57
C TYR A 177 -18.21 1.66 -0.28
N ASN A 178 -17.33 1.85 0.68
CA ASN A 178 -17.38 1.20 1.99
C ASN A 178 -17.59 2.23 3.11
N GLU A 179 -17.98 1.76 4.29
CA GLU A 179 -18.32 2.58 5.43
C GLU A 179 -17.24 3.63 5.78
N PHE A 180 -15.97 3.21 5.80
CA PHE A 180 -14.88 4.13 6.09
C PHE A 180 -14.73 5.23 5.03
N ALA A 181 -14.98 4.90 3.76
CA ALA A 181 -14.95 5.87 2.68
C ALA A 181 -16.08 6.92 2.77
N TRP A 182 -17.24 6.56 3.31
CA TRP A 182 -18.34 7.51 3.48
C TRP A 182 -18.01 8.63 4.44
N THR A 183 -17.43 8.27 5.57
CA THR A 183 -17.22 9.20 6.68
C THR A 183 -15.98 10.08 6.49
N CYS A 184 -15.04 9.65 5.69
CA CYS A 184 -13.73 10.26 5.69
C CYS A 184 -13.10 10.40 4.28
N THR A 185 -12.83 9.28 3.62
CA THR A 185 -11.93 9.22 2.47
C THR A 185 -12.43 9.97 1.25
N ASN A 186 -13.68 9.72 0.81
CA ASN A 186 -14.18 10.30 -0.44
C ASN A 186 -14.38 11.82 -0.35
N MET A 187 -14.96 12.28 0.77
CA MET A 187 -15.17 13.71 1.01
C MET A 187 -13.81 14.46 0.99
N TYR A 188 -12.85 14.02 1.79
CA TYR A 188 -11.57 14.71 1.86
C TYR A 188 -10.82 14.77 0.53
N ARG A 189 -10.89 13.71 -0.29
CA ARG A 189 -10.30 13.70 -1.64
C ARG A 189 -10.95 14.73 -2.55
N GLY A 190 -12.28 14.84 -2.51
CA GLY A 190 -13.01 15.84 -3.28
C GLY A 190 -12.74 17.26 -2.80
N GLU A 191 -12.73 17.49 -1.48
CA GLU A 191 -12.45 18.81 -0.91
C GLU A 191 -11.03 19.26 -1.15
N PHE A 192 -10.05 18.35 -1.19
CA PHE A 192 -8.68 18.68 -1.61
C PHE A 192 -8.63 19.24 -3.05
N LEU A 193 -9.35 18.61 -4.00
CA LEU A 193 -9.41 19.09 -5.38
C LEU A 193 -10.13 20.44 -5.49
N LYS A 194 -11.22 20.64 -4.74
CA LYS A 194 -11.89 21.95 -4.65
C LYS A 194 -10.97 23.03 -4.07
N ALA A 195 -10.20 22.69 -3.03
CA ALA A 195 -9.22 23.60 -2.43
C ALA A 195 -8.10 23.98 -3.41
N CYS A 196 -7.55 23.02 -4.15
CA CYS A 196 -6.58 23.28 -5.21
C CYS A 196 -7.16 24.19 -6.31
N LYS A 197 -8.39 23.93 -6.76
CA LYS A 197 -9.08 24.78 -7.75
C LYS A 197 -9.26 26.22 -7.23
N LYS A 198 -9.72 26.36 -5.98
CA LYS A 198 -9.90 27.66 -5.32
C LYS A 198 -8.56 28.42 -5.17
N ALA A 199 -7.45 27.70 -4.92
CA ALA A 199 -6.11 28.27 -4.83
C ALA A 199 -5.48 28.59 -6.20
N GLY A 200 -6.16 28.35 -7.32
CA GLY A 200 -5.65 28.58 -8.66
C GLY A 200 -4.55 27.60 -9.09
N VAL A 201 -4.52 26.41 -8.52
CA VAL A 201 -3.56 25.36 -8.86
C VAL A 201 -3.98 24.64 -10.15
N GLU A 202 -3.02 24.40 -11.05
CA GLU A 202 -3.23 23.51 -12.21
C GLU A 202 -3.47 22.09 -11.71
N ILE A 203 -4.64 21.51 -12.03
CA ILE A 203 -5.04 20.17 -11.58
C ILE A 203 -5.09 19.22 -12.76
N GLU A 204 -4.49 18.05 -12.61
CA GLU A 204 -4.62 16.94 -13.54
C GLU A 204 -5.06 15.66 -12.80
N GLY A 205 -5.83 14.79 -13.50
CA GLY A 205 -6.43 13.60 -12.89
C GLY A 205 -7.75 13.90 -12.18
N GLY A 206 -7.95 13.31 -11.01
CA GLY A 206 -9.18 13.51 -10.24
C GLY A 206 -9.63 12.26 -9.48
N LEU A 207 -10.94 12.00 -9.49
CA LEU A 207 -11.61 10.94 -8.76
C LEU A 207 -12.19 9.90 -9.72
N PHE A 208 -11.71 8.68 -9.65
CA PHE A 208 -12.21 7.57 -10.46
C PHE A 208 -13.51 7.03 -9.87
N PHE A 209 -14.61 7.18 -10.62
CA PHE A 209 -15.91 6.68 -10.24
C PHE A 209 -16.13 5.26 -10.78
N LEU A 210 -16.39 4.31 -9.89
CA LEU A 210 -16.50 2.88 -10.23
C LEU A 210 -17.82 2.50 -10.93
N GLY A 211 -18.80 3.40 -10.91
CA GLY A 211 -20.17 3.16 -11.42
C GLY A 211 -21.12 2.66 -10.33
N GLU A 212 -22.42 2.76 -10.62
CA GLU A 212 -23.53 2.37 -9.73
C GLU A 212 -23.98 0.94 -10.05
N THR A 213 -23.10 -0.03 -9.79
CA THR A 213 -23.47 -1.45 -9.93
C THR A 213 -24.33 -1.91 -8.75
N PRO A 214 -25.12 -3.02 -8.88
CA PRO A 214 -25.91 -3.54 -7.77
C PRO A 214 -25.08 -3.80 -6.50
N ASP A 215 -23.85 -4.30 -6.62
CA ASP A 215 -22.98 -4.55 -5.47
C ASP A 215 -22.54 -3.25 -4.80
N VAL A 216 -22.20 -2.22 -5.58
CA VAL A 216 -21.84 -0.90 -5.07
C VAL A 216 -23.03 -0.27 -4.33
N LEU A 217 -24.23 -0.28 -4.93
CA LEU A 217 -25.41 0.32 -4.33
C LEU A 217 -25.92 -0.44 -3.09
N LYS A 218 -25.64 -1.74 -2.99
CA LYS A 218 -25.91 -2.52 -1.79
C LYS A 218 -25.07 -2.05 -0.60
N GLU A 219 -23.79 -1.77 -0.81
CA GLU A 219 -22.89 -1.30 0.23
C GLU A 219 -23.08 0.21 0.53
N MET A 220 -23.39 1.01 -0.50
CA MET A 220 -23.51 2.46 -0.43
C MET A 220 -24.62 2.96 -1.36
N PRO A 221 -25.89 2.98 -0.90
CA PRO A 221 -27.05 3.34 -1.73
C PRO A 221 -26.98 4.73 -2.36
N ASP A 222 -26.31 5.68 -1.72
CA ASP A 222 -26.16 7.06 -2.19
C ASP A 222 -24.80 7.33 -2.88
N TYR A 223 -24.11 6.29 -3.36
CA TYR A 223 -22.79 6.42 -3.98
C TYR A 223 -22.75 7.41 -5.15
N GLY A 224 -23.83 7.49 -5.92
CA GLY A 224 -23.97 8.41 -7.05
C GLY A 224 -23.85 9.89 -6.68
N ARG A 225 -24.10 10.27 -5.42
CA ARG A 225 -23.95 11.66 -4.95
C ARG A 225 -22.56 12.22 -5.22
N TYR A 226 -21.50 11.41 -5.09
CA TYR A 226 -20.12 11.84 -5.31
C TYR A 226 -19.86 12.24 -6.77
N LYS A 227 -20.53 11.57 -7.73
CA LYS A 227 -20.46 11.94 -9.15
C LYS A 227 -21.05 13.33 -9.40
N VAL A 228 -22.12 13.68 -8.69
CA VAL A 228 -22.75 15.00 -8.81
C VAL A 228 -21.94 16.06 -8.08
N GLU A 229 -21.55 15.79 -6.83
CA GLU A 229 -20.85 16.72 -5.95
C GLU A 229 -19.46 17.11 -6.48
N TYR A 230 -18.75 16.15 -7.10
CA TYR A 230 -17.37 16.33 -7.60
C TYR A 230 -17.28 16.20 -9.12
N LYS A 231 -18.36 16.52 -9.85
CA LYS A 231 -18.48 16.35 -11.31
C LYS A 231 -17.31 16.88 -12.11
N ASP A 232 -16.73 18.02 -11.68
CA ASP A 232 -15.61 18.67 -12.37
C ASP A 232 -14.29 17.89 -12.23
N PHE A 233 -14.23 16.92 -11.34
CA PHE A 233 -13.05 16.14 -11.02
C PHE A 233 -13.21 14.64 -11.28
N ILE A 234 -14.36 14.21 -11.82
CA ILE A 234 -14.60 12.81 -12.15
C ILE A 234 -13.85 12.46 -13.44
N TYR A 235 -13.16 11.34 -13.44
CA TYR A 235 -12.62 10.73 -14.63
C TYR A 235 -12.95 9.23 -14.69
N ASP A 236 -12.96 8.66 -15.90
CA ASP A 236 -13.39 7.29 -16.19
C ASP A 236 -12.28 6.42 -16.83
N SER A 237 -11.17 7.04 -17.22
CA SER A 237 -10.07 6.35 -17.88
C SER A 237 -8.94 6.03 -16.91
N ARG A 238 -8.36 4.83 -17.07
CA ARG A 238 -7.20 4.43 -16.27
C ARG A 238 -5.92 4.99 -16.89
N LEU A 239 -5.07 5.55 -16.04
CA LEU A 239 -3.75 6.03 -16.42
C LEU A 239 -2.73 4.89 -16.44
N SER A 240 -1.70 5.02 -17.26
CA SER A 240 -0.53 4.15 -17.18
C SER A 240 0.22 4.38 -15.87
N MET A 241 0.96 3.38 -15.41
CA MET A 241 1.79 3.56 -14.20
C MET A 241 2.92 4.56 -14.41
N ASP A 242 3.44 4.68 -15.63
CA ASP A 242 4.49 5.64 -15.96
C ASP A 242 3.98 7.08 -15.87
N ASP A 243 2.80 7.34 -16.43
CA ASP A 243 2.13 8.64 -16.31
C ASP A 243 1.79 8.96 -14.85
N TYR A 244 1.25 7.98 -14.12
CA TYR A 244 0.92 8.14 -12.72
C TYR A 244 2.14 8.56 -11.88
N ILE A 245 3.26 7.85 -12.01
CA ILE A 245 4.49 8.13 -11.28
C ILE A 245 5.05 9.50 -11.68
N MET A 246 5.19 9.74 -12.99
CA MET A 246 5.77 10.99 -13.49
C MET A 246 4.94 12.22 -13.09
N LYS A 247 3.62 12.16 -13.20
CA LYS A 247 2.72 13.25 -12.85
C LYS A 247 2.69 13.49 -11.33
N THR A 248 2.68 12.40 -10.54
CA THR A 248 2.79 12.48 -9.07
C THR A 248 4.09 13.17 -8.66
N LYS A 249 5.23 12.80 -9.25
CA LYS A 249 6.52 13.44 -8.97
C LYS A 249 6.54 14.93 -9.33
N LYS A 250 5.89 15.33 -10.42
CA LYS A 250 5.79 16.74 -10.84
C LYS A 250 4.88 17.58 -9.95
N SER A 251 4.02 16.97 -9.14
CA SER A 251 3.17 17.70 -8.21
C SER A 251 4.00 18.38 -7.12
N PHE A 252 3.69 19.63 -6.75
CA PHE A 252 4.36 20.29 -5.61
C PHE A 252 3.91 19.68 -4.28
N VAL A 253 2.69 19.18 -4.22
CA VAL A 253 2.09 18.53 -3.04
C VAL A 253 1.22 17.36 -3.44
N VAL A 254 1.09 16.38 -2.57
CA VAL A 254 0.15 15.26 -2.71
C VAL A 254 -0.78 15.18 -1.51
N PHE A 255 -1.93 14.52 -1.67
CA PHE A 255 -2.92 14.39 -0.61
C PHE A 255 -3.14 12.93 -0.22
N ASN A 256 -2.98 12.64 1.07
CA ASN A 256 -3.19 11.32 1.64
C ASN A 256 -4.46 11.27 2.50
N THR A 257 -5.17 10.18 2.40
CA THR A 257 -6.28 9.80 3.27
C THR A 257 -6.17 8.32 3.63
N PRO A 258 -6.72 7.88 4.74
CA PRO A 258 -6.91 6.45 4.97
C PRO A 258 -7.62 5.79 3.79
N SER A 259 -7.30 4.53 3.53
CA SER A 259 -7.91 3.72 2.49
C SER A 259 -9.02 2.84 3.07
N VAL A 260 -9.40 1.76 2.38
CA VAL A 260 -10.40 0.79 2.87
C VAL A 260 -10.01 0.27 4.27
N CYS A 261 -10.98 0.00 5.11
CA CYS A 261 -10.76 -0.44 6.50
C CYS A 261 -9.92 0.53 7.35
N GLY A 262 -9.76 1.79 6.94
CA GLY A 262 -8.89 2.74 7.62
C GLY A 262 -7.39 2.46 7.49
N CYS A 263 -6.98 1.61 6.56
CA CYS A 263 -5.58 1.23 6.41
C CYS A 263 -4.72 2.34 5.82
N HIS A 264 -3.41 2.25 6.05
CA HIS A 264 -2.44 2.98 5.23
C HIS A 264 -2.52 2.49 3.79
N GLY A 265 -2.93 3.35 2.88
CA GLY A 265 -2.98 2.98 1.46
C GLY A 265 -1.58 2.89 0.85
N TRP A 266 -1.45 2.14 -0.24
CA TRP A 266 -0.20 2.08 -1.02
C TRP A 266 0.32 3.45 -1.45
N LYS A 267 -0.59 4.40 -1.69
CA LYS A 267 -0.23 5.78 -2.05
C LYS A 267 0.61 6.48 -1.00
N LEU A 268 0.36 6.24 0.29
CA LEU A 268 1.19 6.82 1.34
C LEU A 268 2.64 6.34 1.19
N ALA A 269 2.85 5.03 1.00
CA ALA A 269 4.17 4.47 0.77
C ALA A 269 4.84 4.99 -0.51
N GLU A 270 4.07 5.09 -1.60
CA GLU A 270 4.55 5.66 -2.88
C GLU A 270 4.97 7.12 -2.71
N TYR A 271 4.17 7.94 -2.02
CA TYR A 271 4.47 9.36 -1.78
C TYR A 271 5.72 9.56 -0.92
N LEU A 272 5.87 8.74 0.13
CA LEU A 272 7.08 8.74 0.96
C LEU A 272 8.31 8.32 0.14
N CYS A 273 8.19 7.27 -0.68
CA CYS A 273 9.26 6.81 -1.57
C CYS A 273 9.67 7.87 -2.60
N MET A 274 8.71 8.65 -3.11
CA MET A 274 8.95 9.75 -4.06
C MET A 274 9.46 11.03 -3.38
N GLY A 275 9.55 11.09 -2.05
CA GLY A 275 9.95 12.27 -1.31
C GLY A 275 8.98 13.46 -1.49
N LYS A 276 7.68 13.23 -1.54
CA LYS A 276 6.68 14.28 -1.77
C LYS A 276 6.33 15.04 -0.51
N ALA A 277 6.08 16.35 -0.64
CA ALA A 277 5.34 17.08 0.37
C ALA A 277 3.92 16.54 0.47
N ILE A 278 3.49 16.15 1.67
CA ILE A 278 2.23 15.44 1.90
C ILE A 278 1.31 16.28 2.78
N ILE A 279 0.12 16.60 2.29
CA ILE A 279 -1.02 16.97 3.13
C ILE A 279 -1.79 15.68 3.44
N SER A 280 -2.14 15.44 4.70
CA SER A 280 -2.86 14.23 5.11
C SER A 280 -3.92 14.53 6.16
N THR A 281 -5.02 13.81 6.13
CA THR A 281 -5.82 13.66 7.35
C THR A 281 -5.02 12.92 8.40
N PRO A 282 -5.37 13.01 9.70
CA PRO A 282 -4.71 12.20 10.73
C PRO A 282 -4.68 10.72 10.35
N LEU A 283 -3.58 10.07 10.67
CA LEU A 283 -3.45 8.63 10.42
C LEU A 283 -4.37 7.85 11.34
N SER A 284 -4.92 6.77 10.83
CA SER A 284 -5.82 5.86 11.58
C SER A 284 -5.10 4.59 12.06
N ARG A 285 -3.82 4.47 11.77
CA ARG A 285 -2.97 3.33 12.14
C ARG A 285 -1.62 3.83 12.61
N GLU A 286 -0.97 3.02 13.41
CA GLU A 286 0.36 3.30 13.94
C GLU A 286 1.44 3.25 12.85
N MET A 287 2.45 4.10 12.97
CA MET A 287 3.62 4.14 12.11
C MET A 287 4.87 3.74 12.91
N PRO A 288 5.86 3.09 12.30
CA PRO A 288 7.10 2.75 12.99
C PRO A 288 7.94 3.99 13.32
N GLY A 289 8.74 3.90 14.38
CA GLY A 289 9.67 4.94 14.80
C GLY A 289 8.97 6.25 15.18
N GLU A 290 9.55 7.40 14.81
CA GLU A 290 8.92 8.71 15.05
C GLU A 290 7.69 8.97 14.16
N GLY A 291 7.47 8.13 13.14
CA GLY A 291 6.34 8.23 12.23
C GLY A 291 6.30 9.51 11.41
N LEU A 292 5.08 9.98 11.12
CA LEU A 292 4.83 11.24 10.42
C LEU A 292 4.51 12.34 11.45
N VAL A 293 5.32 13.40 11.45
CA VAL A 293 5.25 14.51 12.39
C VAL A 293 4.78 15.77 11.67
N HIS A 294 3.69 16.37 12.16
CA HIS A 294 3.13 17.61 11.59
C HIS A 294 4.16 18.73 11.55
N GLY A 295 4.28 19.38 10.40
CA GLY A 295 5.22 20.48 10.19
C GLY A 295 6.68 20.06 9.96
N LYS A 296 7.02 18.77 10.08
CA LYS A 296 8.36 18.24 9.82
C LYS A 296 8.42 17.47 8.49
N ASN A 297 7.55 16.48 8.32
CA ASN A 297 7.53 15.60 7.14
C ASN A 297 6.12 15.33 6.58
N VAL A 298 5.10 15.93 7.20
CA VAL A 298 3.71 15.89 6.79
C VAL A 298 2.99 17.15 7.29
N HIS A 299 1.95 17.59 6.54
CA HIS A 299 1.02 18.60 7.01
C HIS A 299 -0.34 17.94 7.30
N PHE A 300 -0.67 17.73 8.56
CA PHE A 300 -1.97 17.17 8.94
C PHE A 300 -3.05 18.25 8.92
N VAL A 301 -4.22 17.89 8.41
CA VAL A 301 -5.46 18.67 8.42
C VAL A 301 -6.53 17.88 9.19
N ASN A 302 -7.13 18.48 10.21
CA ASN A 302 -8.09 17.82 11.08
C ASN A 302 -9.53 17.89 10.54
N ASN A 303 -9.79 18.84 9.65
CA ASN A 303 -11.06 19.03 8.99
C ASN A 303 -10.87 19.54 7.55
N LYS A 304 -11.95 19.53 6.77
CA LYS A 304 -11.92 19.92 5.36
C LYS A 304 -11.59 21.40 5.14
N ASP A 305 -11.90 22.26 6.11
CA ASP A 305 -11.74 23.72 5.98
C ASP A 305 -10.26 24.14 6.07
N GLU A 306 -9.43 23.33 6.74
CA GLU A 306 -7.98 23.54 6.84
C GLU A 306 -7.23 23.19 5.53
N ILE A 307 -7.84 22.46 4.59
CA ILE A 307 -7.15 21.95 3.39
C ILE A 307 -6.69 23.11 2.49
N TYR A 308 -7.53 24.14 2.33
CA TYR A 308 -7.20 25.29 1.49
C TYR A 308 -5.94 26.01 2.00
N ASP A 309 -5.89 26.32 3.29
CA ASP A 309 -4.75 27.00 3.91
C ASP A 309 -3.47 26.15 3.84
N ALA A 310 -3.60 24.83 4.02
CA ALA A 310 -2.49 23.89 3.86
C ALA A 310 -1.92 23.90 2.43
N VAL A 311 -2.80 23.89 1.40
CA VAL A 311 -2.39 23.96 -0.01
C VAL A 311 -1.67 25.26 -0.30
N VAL A 312 -2.22 26.39 0.12
CA VAL A 312 -1.64 27.73 -0.09
C VAL A 312 -0.29 27.85 0.63
N LYS A 313 -0.23 27.41 1.89
CA LYS A 313 1.01 27.45 2.69
C LYS A 313 2.14 26.67 2.01
N ILE A 314 1.89 25.42 1.57
CA ILE A 314 2.94 24.61 0.94
C ILE A 314 3.31 25.15 -0.45
N ARG A 315 2.35 25.70 -1.22
CA ARG A 315 2.63 26.32 -2.51
C ARG A 315 3.53 27.55 -2.38
N ASP A 316 3.29 28.37 -1.36
CA ASP A 316 3.96 29.65 -1.17
C ASP A 316 5.28 29.49 -0.37
N ASP A 317 5.47 28.35 0.28
CA ASP A 317 6.72 27.97 0.95
C ASP A 317 7.76 27.55 -0.10
N LYS A 318 8.72 28.45 -0.36
CA LYS A 318 9.80 28.26 -1.35
C LYS A 318 11.11 27.74 -0.75
N THR A 319 11.10 27.27 0.49
CA THR A 319 12.31 26.73 1.16
C THR A 319 12.60 25.27 0.79
#